data_ef842e9899d49252e417a730b7f3e4c0
#
_entry.id   ef842e9899d49252e417a730b7f3e4c0
#
_cell.length_a   1.000
_cell.length_b   1.000
_cell.length_c   1.000
_cell.angle_alpha   90.00
_cell.angle_beta   90.00
_cell.angle_gamma   90.00
#
_symmetry.space_group_name_H-M   'P 1'
#
loop_
_entity.id
_entity.type
_entity.pdbx_description
1 polymer ?
#
loop_
_entity_poly.entity_id
_entity_poly.type
_entity_poly.pdbx_seq_one_letter_code
_entity_poly.pdbx_strand_id
1 'polypeptide(L)'
;MKIVKLISVIICVTLFFGFVSSGEESYNWYIKKQGNKSPIFPSNAALVSENGGIYMDIKAAMSDEKRIYLTFDAGYENGNIEKILDVMKEEGVQGAFFILSNLIDKNPSLVKRMADEGHLVCNHTYNHKNITKLTDAEILANLERLEAKYNDVTGRDMEKFFRFPEGRYSIRTLKLLKENGYRSVFWSMAYDDWDNSRQMDPEIAKEKLLSTAHSGAILLLHPTSATNARILKELICEWKKLGYTFGSLNDI
;
A
#
# COMPACT_ATOMS: atom_id res chain seq x y z
N MET A 1 -24.26 43.72 -64.35
CA MET A 1 -23.63 42.49 -63.90
C MET A 1 -23.54 42.52 -62.36
N LYS A 2 -24.49 41.85 -61.66
CA LYS A 2 -24.52 41.84 -60.23
C LYS A 2 -23.85 40.49 -59.75
N ILE A 3 -22.76 40.61 -59.01
CA ILE A 3 -22.06 39.49 -58.42
C ILE A 3 -22.74 39.13 -57.09
N VAL A 4 -23.38 37.98 -57.05
CA VAL A 4 -23.95 37.41 -55.83
C VAL A 4 -22.80 36.67 -55.09
N LYS A 5 -22.42 37.17 -53.93
CA LYS A 5 -21.50 36.48 -53.02
C LYS A 5 -22.27 35.41 -52.23
N LEU A 6 -21.96 34.17 -52.49
CA LEU A 6 -22.45 33.02 -51.71
C LEU A 6 -21.64 32.95 -50.41
N ILE A 7 -22.30 33.16 -49.28
CA ILE A 7 -21.70 32.96 -47.94
C ILE A 7 -22.02 31.52 -47.52
N SER A 8 -20.99 30.64 -47.53
CA SER A 8 -21.08 29.30 -46.95
C SER A 8 -20.99 29.40 -45.43
N VAL A 9 -22.08 29.12 -44.75
CA VAL A 9 -22.07 28.93 -43.29
C VAL A 9 -21.69 27.51 -42.99
N ILE A 10 -20.48 27.29 -42.46
CA ILE A 10 -20.04 26.01 -41.93
C ILE A 10 -20.61 25.88 -40.53
N ILE A 11 -21.61 25.02 -40.35
CA ILE A 11 -22.14 24.64 -39.05
C ILE A 11 -21.22 23.58 -38.50
N CYS A 12 -20.35 23.97 -37.54
CA CYS A 12 -19.56 23.04 -36.76
C CYS A 12 -20.47 22.36 -35.72
N VAL A 13 -20.95 21.16 -36.02
CA VAL A 13 -21.65 20.31 -35.03
C VAL A 13 -20.60 19.70 -34.14
N THR A 14 -20.37 20.31 -32.97
CA THR A 14 -19.60 19.67 -31.88
C THR A 14 -20.46 18.58 -31.25
N LEU A 15 -20.20 17.33 -31.63
CA LEU A 15 -20.72 16.16 -30.93
C LEU A 15 -20.10 16.13 -29.54
N PHE A 16 -20.81 16.62 -28.53
CA PHE A 16 -20.52 16.32 -27.14
C PHE A 16 -20.83 14.81 -26.92
N PHE A 17 -19.82 13.97 -27.02
CA PHE A 17 -19.89 12.63 -26.40
C PHE A 17 -19.93 12.82 -24.90
N GLY A 18 -21.13 12.87 -24.36
CA GLY A 18 -21.34 12.68 -22.92
C GLY A 18 -20.86 11.29 -22.55
N PHE A 19 -19.70 11.19 -21.91
CA PHE A 19 -19.31 9.98 -21.20
C PHE A 19 -20.33 9.77 -20.09
N VAL A 20 -21.30 8.88 -20.34
CA VAL A 20 -22.07 8.26 -19.26
C VAL A 20 -21.06 7.39 -18.51
N SER A 21 -20.60 7.88 -17.39
CA SER A 21 -19.88 7.07 -16.41
C SER A 21 -20.83 5.97 -15.94
N SER A 22 -20.82 4.83 -16.61
CA SER A 22 -21.33 3.60 -16.04
C SER A 22 -20.52 3.39 -14.77
N GLY A 23 -21.18 3.35 -13.60
CA GLY A 23 -20.50 3.20 -12.32
C GLY A 23 -19.51 2.05 -12.39
N GLU A 24 -18.23 2.38 -12.31
CA GLU A 24 -17.16 1.40 -12.38
C GLU A 24 -17.28 0.46 -11.20
N GLU A 25 -17.18 -0.85 -11.46
CA GLU A 25 -17.19 -1.85 -10.41
C GLU A 25 -15.94 -1.71 -9.55
N SER A 26 -16.12 -1.52 -8.25
CA SER A 26 -15.04 -1.44 -7.28
C SER A 26 -15.06 -2.68 -6.37
N TYR A 27 -13.88 -3.13 -6.01
CA TYR A 27 -13.65 -4.32 -5.20
C TYR A 27 -13.01 -3.94 -3.88
N ASN A 28 -13.24 -4.80 -2.86
CA ASN A 28 -12.54 -4.72 -1.58
C ASN A 28 -11.59 -5.91 -1.46
N TRP A 29 -10.35 -5.65 -1.07
CA TRP A 29 -9.39 -6.69 -0.75
C TRP A 29 -9.67 -7.26 0.64
N TYR A 30 -9.65 -8.57 0.76
CA TYR A 30 -9.77 -9.28 2.03
C TYR A 30 -9.06 -10.63 1.95
N ILE A 31 -8.78 -11.23 3.10
CA ILE A 31 -8.22 -12.57 3.20
C ILE A 31 -9.04 -13.41 4.18
N LYS A 32 -9.15 -14.71 3.91
CA LYS A 32 -9.69 -15.68 4.86
C LYS A 32 -8.57 -16.57 5.35
N LYS A 33 -8.23 -16.48 6.63
CA LYS A 33 -7.11 -17.17 7.26
C LYS A 33 -7.30 -18.69 7.26
N GLN A 34 -6.19 -19.43 7.10
CA GLN A 34 -6.13 -20.90 7.10
C GLN A 34 -4.99 -21.42 7.99
N GLY A 35 -4.87 -20.91 9.22
CA GLY A 35 -3.73 -21.20 10.10
C GLY A 35 -2.43 -20.73 9.47
N ASN A 36 -1.39 -21.55 9.50
CA ASN A 36 -0.06 -21.27 8.94
C ASN A 36 0.08 -21.54 7.43
N LYS A 37 -1.03 -21.74 6.73
CA LYS A 37 -1.06 -21.86 5.27
C LYS A 37 -1.39 -20.50 4.64
N SER A 38 -1.06 -20.34 3.37
CA SER A 38 -1.54 -19.21 2.58
C SER A 38 -3.04 -19.04 2.74
N PRO A 39 -3.54 -17.83 2.93
CA PRO A 39 -4.97 -17.60 3.10
C PRO A 39 -5.74 -17.85 1.81
N ILE A 40 -7.05 -17.95 1.90
CA ILE A 40 -7.93 -17.88 0.73
C ILE A 40 -8.06 -16.40 0.36
N PHE A 41 -7.75 -16.10 -0.89
CA PHE A 41 -7.88 -14.77 -1.48
C PHE A 41 -9.27 -14.56 -2.10
N PRO A 42 -9.68 -13.32 -2.37
CA PRO A 42 -10.89 -13.02 -3.14
C PRO A 42 -10.85 -13.70 -4.51
N SER A 43 -11.99 -14.06 -5.05
CA SER A 43 -12.08 -14.68 -6.39
C SER A 43 -11.51 -13.83 -7.51
N ASN A 44 -11.44 -12.51 -7.31
CA ASN A 44 -10.85 -11.53 -8.22
C ASN A 44 -9.38 -11.20 -7.93
N ALA A 45 -8.69 -11.96 -7.07
CA ALA A 45 -7.26 -11.75 -6.77
C ALA A 45 -6.36 -11.87 -8.03
N ALA A 46 -6.77 -12.72 -9.00
CA ALA A 46 -6.09 -12.82 -10.28
C ALA A 46 -5.99 -11.47 -11.01
N LEU A 47 -7.03 -10.62 -10.95
CA LEU A 47 -7.04 -9.30 -11.57
C LEU A 47 -5.93 -8.39 -11.01
N VAL A 48 -5.59 -8.55 -9.72
CA VAL A 48 -4.49 -7.80 -9.09
C VAL A 48 -3.17 -8.21 -9.74
N SER A 49 -2.87 -9.51 -9.82
CA SER A 49 -1.62 -10.03 -10.40
C SER A 49 -1.50 -9.72 -11.90
N GLU A 50 -2.56 -9.87 -12.68
CA GLU A 50 -2.62 -9.56 -14.12
C GLU A 50 -2.31 -8.08 -14.39
N ASN A 51 -2.65 -7.21 -13.45
CA ASN A 51 -2.35 -5.78 -13.52
C ASN A 51 -1.06 -5.39 -12.75
N GLY A 52 -0.16 -6.35 -12.51
CA GLY A 52 1.16 -6.10 -11.93
C GLY A 52 1.15 -5.83 -10.43
N GLY A 53 0.02 -6.03 -9.75
CA GLY A 53 -0.07 -5.94 -8.31
C GLY A 53 0.44 -7.20 -7.61
N ILE A 54 0.82 -7.06 -6.35
CA ILE A 54 1.31 -8.13 -5.49
C ILE A 54 0.52 -8.18 -4.20
N TYR A 55 0.33 -9.37 -3.66
CA TYR A 55 -0.30 -9.60 -2.36
C TYR A 55 0.39 -10.71 -1.55
N MET A 56 1.31 -11.41 -2.18
CA MET A 56 2.15 -12.45 -1.60
C MET A 56 3.33 -12.70 -2.54
N ASP A 57 4.48 -13.08 -2.02
CA ASP A 57 5.56 -13.66 -2.81
C ASP A 57 5.23 -15.12 -3.14
N ILE A 58 4.74 -15.33 -4.35
CA ILE A 58 4.34 -16.66 -4.83
C ILE A 58 5.54 -17.59 -4.97
N LYS A 59 6.73 -17.06 -5.35
CA LYS A 59 7.94 -17.87 -5.50
C LYS A 59 8.40 -18.43 -4.15
N ALA A 60 8.48 -17.58 -3.12
CA ALA A 60 8.80 -18.02 -1.77
C ALA A 60 7.74 -19.00 -1.23
N ALA A 61 6.46 -18.77 -1.51
CA ALA A 61 5.37 -19.65 -1.08
C ALA A 61 5.40 -21.04 -1.76
N MET A 62 5.99 -21.16 -2.94
CA MET A 62 6.15 -22.41 -3.71
C MET A 62 7.50 -23.10 -3.48
N SER A 63 8.36 -22.54 -2.68
CA SER A 63 9.67 -23.07 -2.32
C SER A 63 9.73 -23.39 -0.82
N ASP A 64 10.85 -23.96 -0.38
CA ASP A 64 11.13 -24.17 1.05
C ASP A 64 11.60 -22.90 1.77
N GLU A 65 11.67 -21.78 1.05
CA GLU A 65 12.14 -20.50 1.55
C GLU A 65 11.08 -19.81 2.42
N LYS A 66 11.32 -19.75 3.72
CA LYS A 66 10.46 -19.04 4.65
C LYS A 66 10.80 -17.55 4.65
N ARG A 67 9.98 -16.73 3.97
CA ARG A 67 10.17 -15.27 3.89
C ARG A 67 8.90 -14.51 4.24
N ILE A 68 9.06 -13.45 5.02
CA ILE A 68 7.99 -12.50 5.41
C ILE A 68 8.41 -11.10 4.98
N TYR A 69 7.44 -10.30 4.52
CA TYR A 69 7.61 -8.91 4.14
C TYR A 69 6.82 -8.04 5.12
N LEU A 70 7.51 -7.22 5.92
CA LEU A 70 6.87 -6.32 6.87
C LEU A 70 6.43 -5.05 6.14
N THR A 71 5.15 -4.73 6.22
CA THR A 71 4.60 -3.53 5.61
C THR A 71 3.68 -2.79 6.57
N PHE A 72 3.73 -1.45 6.53
CA PHE A 72 3.04 -0.59 7.48
C PHE A 72 2.28 0.51 6.76
N ASP A 73 0.99 0.72 7.10
CA ASP A 73 0.22 1.87 6.65
C ASP A 73 0.30 2.97 7.72
N ALA A 74 1.00 4.06 7.39
CA ALA A 74 1.45 5.07 8.33
C ALA A 74 0.90 6.47 7.99
N GLY A 75 -0.23 6.85 8.59
CA GLY A 75 -0.88 8.14 8.35
C GLY A 75 -0.48 9.26 9.31
N TYR A 76 -0.08 8.92 10.54
CA TYR A 76 0.31 9.85 11.59
C TYR A 76 1.17 9.15 12.65
N GLU A 77 1.82 9.94 13.52
CA GLU A 77 2.61 9.46 14.65
C GLU A 77 1.84 9.71 15.97
N ASN A 78 1.92 8.74 16.88
CA ASN A 78 1.36 8.79 18.21
C ASN A 78 2.30 8.24 19.31
N GLY A 79 3.61 8.22 19.04
CA GLY A 79 4.66 7.70 19.92
C GLY A 79 4.99 6.22 19.68
N ASN A 80 4.47 5.59 18.63
CA ASN A 80 4.69 4.17 18.36
C ASN A 80 5.52 3.89 17.11
N ILE A 81 5.49 4.74 16.09
CA ILE A 81 6.29 4.54 14.86
C ILE A 81 7.79 4.59 15.21
N GLU A 82 8.19 5.53 16.07
CA GLU A 82 9.58 5.64 16.49
C GLU A 82 10.07 4.36 17.17
N LYS A 83 9.26 3.77 18.07
CA LYS A 83 9.57 2.50 18.73
C LYS A 83 9.68 1.32 17.74
N ILE A 84 8.80 1.29 16.73
CA ILE A 84 8.84 0.28 15.65
C ILE A 84 10.15 0.40 14.87
N LEU A 85 10.55 1.61 14.50
CA LEU A 85 11.82 1.84 13.80
C LEU A 85 13.03 1.44 14.67
N ASP A 86 13.01 1.75 15.98
CA ASP A 86 14.05 1.32 16.91
C ASP A 86 14.21 -0.20 16.92
N VAL A 87 13.10 -0.93 17.02
CA VAL A 87 13.09 -2.39 16.99
C VAL A 87 13.59 -2.93 15.65
N MET A 88 13.11 -2.37 14.54
CA MET A 88 13.52 -2.83 13.21
C MET A 88 15.02 -2.62 12.98
N LYS A 89 15.56 -1.49 13.46
CA LYS A 89 16.99 -1.21 13.41
C LYS A 89 17.80 -2.17 14.28
N GLU A 90 17.38 -2.40 15.53
CA GLU A 90 18.02 -3.32 16.47
C GLU A 90 18.06 -4.74 15.90
N GLU A 91 16.97 -5.19 15.29
CA GLU A 91 16.84 -6.52 14.72
C GLU A 91 17.42 -6.65 13.31
N GLY A 92 17.89 -5.56 12.69
CA GLY A 92 18.43 -5.56 11.33
C GLY A 92 17.40 -5.92 10.26
N VAL A 93 16.14 -5.51 10.46
CA VAL A 93 15.03 -5.81 9.55
C VAL A 93 14.55 -4.55 8.86
N GLN A 94 14.39 -4.62 7.55
CA GLN A 94 13.79 -3.56 6.75
C GLN A 94 12.31 -3.87 6.46
N GLY A 95 11.52 -2.83 6.13
CA GLY A 95 10.12 -2.95 5.76
C GLY A 95 9.71 -1.85 4.80
N ALA A 96 8.43 -1.86 4.41
CA ALA A 96 7.85 -0.83 3.56
C ALA A 96 6.79 -0.03 4.34
N PHE A 97 6.90 1.29 4.33
CA PHE A 97 5.97 2.20 4.95
C PHE A 97 5.16 2.92 3.87
N PHE A 98 3.87 2.64 3.79
CA PHE A 98 2.92 3.34 2.93
C PHE A 98 2.40 4.57 3.69
N ILE A 99 2.85 5.76 3.29
CA ILE A 99 2.65 6.98 4.08
C ILE A 99 1.62 7.92 3.47
N LEU A 100 1.02 8.75 4.33
CA LEU A 100 0.17 9.88 3.96
C LEU A 100 0.91 11.22 4.13
N SER A 101 0.40 12.28 3.50
CA SER A 101 0.97 13.63 3.63
C SER A 101 1.02 14.15 5.07
N ASN A 102 0.02 13.79 5.88
CA ASN A 102 -0.04 14.24 7.28
C ASN A 102 1.16 13.76 8.10
N LEU A 103 1.69 12.55 7.83
CA LEU A 103 2.90 12.07 8.51
C LEU A 103 4.11 12.93 8.11
N ILE A 104 4.25 13.28 6.83
CA ILE A 104 5.33 14.17 6.36
C ILE A 104 5.21 15.56 7.00
N ASP A 105 3.98 16.12 7.02
CA ASP A 105 3.74 17.47 7.56
C ASP A 105 4.08 17.58 9.05
N LYS A 106 3.75 16.57 9.81
CA LYS A 106 3.87 16.60 11.28
C LYS A 106 5.17 16.04 11.79
N ASN A 107 5.76 15.08 11.08
CA ASN A 107 6.91 14.31 11.51
C ASN A 107 7.95 14.11 10.38
N PRO A 108 8.44 15.22 9.75
CA PRO A 108 9.36 15.13 8.62
C PRO A 108 10.67 14.40 8.96
N SER A 109 11.18 14.60 10.17
CA SER A 109 12.39 13.90 10.66
C SER A 109 12.19 12.38 10.75
N LEU A 110 10.99 11.93 11.12
CA LEU A 110 10.66 10.51 11.20
C LEU A 110 10.59 9.88 9.80
N VAL A 111 9.99 10.59 8.84
CA VAL A 111 9.95 10.14 7.45
C VAL A 111 11.36 10.07 6.85
N LYS A 112 12.19 11.06 7.14
CA LYS A 112 13.60 11.03 6.75
C LYS A 112 14.34 9.86 7.38
N ARG A 113 14.10 9.58 8.67
CA ARG A 113 14.67 8.44 9.39
C ARG A 113 14.28 7.10 8.72
N MET A 114 13.03 6.92 8.30
CA MET A 114 12.60 5.72 7.57
C MET A 114 13.47 5.48 6.34
N ALA A 115 13.68 6.53 5.53
CA ALA A 115 14.51 6.46 4.33
C ALA A 115 15.99 6.23 4.62
N ASP A 116 16.54 6.89 5.66
CA ASP A 116 17.96 6.79 6.04
C ASP A 116 18.28 5.40 6.64
N GLU A 117 17.34 4.74 7.29
CA GLU A 117 17.48 3.38 7.81
C GLU A 117 17.19 2.29 6.76
N GLY A 118 16.95 2.68 5.50
CA GLY A 118 16.82 1.76 4.35
C GLY A 118 15.44 1.12 4.21
N HIS A 119 14.42 1.66 4.87
CA HIS A 119 13.04 1.24 4.64
C HIS A 119 12.52 1.80 3.31
N LEU A 120 11.66 1.05 2.64
CA LEU A 120 10.94 1.56 1.47
C LEU A 120 9.85 2.52 1.95
N VAL A 121 9.88 3.77 1.47
CA VAL A 121 8.82 4.75 1.74
C VAL A 121 7.96 4.86 0.49
N CYS A 122 6.70 4.47 0.63
CA CYS A 122 5.78 4.16 -0.46
C CYS A 122 4.51 5.03 -0.39
N ASN A 123 3.78 5.10 -1.49
CA ASN A 123 2.62 5.96 -1.62
C ASN A 123 1.33 5.29 -1.11
N HIS A 124 0.63 5.98 -0.18
CA HIS A 124 -0.69 5.57 0.35
C HIS A 124 -1.77 6.62 0.07
N THR A 125 -1.63 7.38 -0.99
CA THR A 125 -2.36 8.60 -1.34
C THR A 125 -1.96 9.81 -0.48
N TYR A 126 -2.32 11.00 -0.94
CA TYR A 126 -2.06 12.23 -0.20
C TYR A 126 -2.88 12.33 1.10
N ASN A 127 -4.13 11.88 1.10
CA ASN A 127 -5.10 12.12 2.17
C ASN A 127 -6.06 10.96 2.45
N HIS A 128 -5.65 9.73 2.16
CA HIS A 128 -6.41 8.49 2.40
C HIS A 128 -7.78 8.43 1.71
N LYS A 129 -7.96 9.15 0.60
CA LYS A 129 -9.22 9.09 -0.16
C LYS A 129 -9.33 7.77 -0.94
N ASN A 130 -10.56 7.28 -1.06
CA ASN A 130 -10.88 6.19 -1.97
C ASN A 130 -10.71 6.66 -3.42
N ILE A 131 -9.61 6.25 -4.06
CA ILE A 131 -9.25 6.69 -5.41
C ILE A 131 -10.13 6.09 -6.51
N THR A 132 -10.92 5.06 -6.24
CA THR A 132 -11.86 4.51 -7.25
C THR A 132 -12.97 5.48 -7.62
N LYS A 133 -13.17 6.51 -6.78
CA LYS A 133 -14.18 7.57 -6.99
C LYS A 133 -13.61 8.83 -7.66
N LEU A 134 -12.32 8.86 -7.91
CA LEU A 134 -11.61 9.99 -8.52
C LEU A 134 -11.42 9.75 -10.02
N THR A 135 -11.30 10.82 -10.78
CA THR A 135 -10.83 10.77 -12.17
C THR A 135 -9.35 10.39 -12.24
N ASP A 136 -8.88 9.91 -13.38
CA ASP A 136 -7.47 9.54 -13.57
C ASP A 136 -6.54 10.73 -13.31
N ALA A 137 -6.90 11.93 -13.77
CA ALA A 137 -6.14 13.14 -13.52
C ALA A 137 -6.06 13.49 -12.02
N GLU A 138 -7.17 13.34 -11.27
CA GLU A 138 -7.16 13.57 -9.82
C GLU A 138 -6.33 12.54 -9.07
N ILE A 139 -6.34 11.28 -9.53
CA ILE A 139 -5.50 10.22 -8.95
C ILE A 139 -4.03 10.59 -9.15
N LEU A 140 -3.60 10.84 -10.38
CA LEU A 140 -2.20 11.16 -10.69
C LEU A 140 -1.73 12.40 -9.93
N ALA A 141 -2.52 13.47 -9.93
CA ALA A 141 -2.19 14.68 -9.15
C ALA A 141 -2.08 14.40 -7.63
N ASN A 142 -2.89 13.48 -7.10
CA ASN A 142 -2.83 13.08 -5.69
C ASN A 142 -1.51 12.37 -5.37
N LEU A 143 -1.06 11.46 -6.24
CA LEU A 143 0.19 10.70 -6.08
C LEU A 143 1.41 11.62 -6.20
N GLU A 144 1.49 12.40 -7.27
CA GLU A 144 2.58 13.34 -7.56
C GLU A 144 2.76 14.35 -6.43
N ARG A 145 1.64 14.85 -5.87
CA ARG A 145 1.69 15.79 -4.75
C ARG A 145 2.32 15.18 -3.50
N LEU A 146 2.08 13.90 -3.21
CA LEU A 146 2.73 13.22 -2.09
C LEU A 146 4.21 12.98 -2.37
N GLU A 147 4.56 12.54 -3.58
CA GLU A 147 5.94 12.32 -4.00
C GLU A 147 6.78 13.59 -3.92
N ALA A 148 6.25 14.72 -4.45
CA ALA A 148 6.93 16.00 -4.37
C ALA A 148 7.20 16.41 -2.93
N LYS A 149 6.21 16.27 -2.05
CA LYS A 149 6.34 16.56 -0.62
C LYS A 149 7.40 15.67 0.06
N TYR A 150 7.45 14.40 -0.29
CA TYR A 150 8.47 13.47 0.22
C TYR A 150 9.87 13.86 -0.27
N ASN A 151 10.00 14.19 -1.54
CA ASN A 151 11.27 14.64 -2.12
C ASN A 151 11.76 15.93 -1.48
N ASP A 152 10.88 16.92 -1.24
CA ASP A 152 11.21 18.18 -0.55
C ASP A 152 11.83 17.96 0.83
N VAL A 153 11.40 16.93 1.55
CA VAL A 153 11.87 16.63 2.92
C VAL A 153 13.11 15.75 2.93
N THR A 154 13.19 14.77 2.01
CA THR A 154 14.24 13.74 2.05
C THR A 154 15.33 13.93 1.01
N GLY A 155 15.06 14.68 -0.06
CA GLY A 155 15.91 14.78 -1.25
C GLY A 155 15.96 13.49 -2.08
N ARG A 156 15.00 12.58 -1.87
CA ARG A 156 14.93 11.27 -2.53
C ARG A 156 13.60 11.10 -3.26
N ASP A 157 13.59 10.28 -4.28
CA ASP A 157 12.36 9.86 -4.92
C ASP A 157 11.64 8.83 -4.06
N MET A 158 10.29 8.89 -4.04
CA MET A 158 9.47 7.91 -3.35
C MET A 158 9.45 6.60 -4.13
N GLU A 159 9.46 5.47 -3.41
CA GLU A 159 9.37 4.15 -4.02
C GLU A 159 8.05 3.96 -4.76
N LYS A 160 8.10 3.39 -5.97
CA LYS A 160 6.92 3.22 -6.84
C LYS A 160 6.05 2.02 -6.44
N PHE A 161 5.85 1.85 -5.13
CA PHE A 161 4.85 0.96 -4.56
C PHE A 161 3.66 1.76 -4.07
N PHE A 162 2.47 1.24 -4.30
CA PHE A 162 1.22 1.88 -3.91
C PHE A 162 0.33 0.93 -3.12
N ARG A 163 -0.27 1.39 -2.03
CA ARG A 163 -1.33 0.66 -1.33
C ARG A 163 -2.63 1.45 -1.36
N PHE A 164 -3.69 0.75 -1.77
CA PHE A 164 -5.03 1.32 -1.83
C PHE A 164 -5.58 1.55 -0.42
N PRO A 165 -6.07 2.76 -0.09
CA PRO A 165 -6.80 2.99 1.15
C PRO A 165 -7.92 1.97 1.34
N GLU A 166 -7.99 1.37 2.52
CA GLU A 166 -8.97 0.33 2.90
C GLU A 166 -8.96 -0.91 1.97
N GLY A 167 -7.94 -1.07 1.13
CA GLY A 167 -7.90 -2.12 0.11
C GLY A 167 -8.96 -2.00 -0.97
N ARG A 168 -9.50 -0.81 -1.22
CA ARG A 168 -10.52 -0.55 -2.24
C ARG A 168 -9.90 -0.21 -3.59
N TYR A 169 -10.17 -1.01 -4.60
CA TYR A 169 -9.60 -0.88 -5.93
C TYR A 169 -10.62 -1.15 -7.04
N SER A 170 -10.25 -0.81 -8.26
CA SER A 170 -10.96 -1.19 -9.47
C SER A 170 -9.95 -1.60 -10.54
N ILE A 171 -10.42 -2.24 -11.62
CA ILE A 171 -9.54 -2.61 -12.74
C ILE A 171 -8.91 -1.36 -13.36
N ARG A 172 -9.67 -0.27 -13.51
CA ARG A 172 -9.17 1.00 -14.02
C ARG A 172 -8.03 1.52 -13.17
N THR A 173 -8.23 1.59 -11.85
CA THR A 173 -7.21 2.14 -10.94
C THR A 173 -5.95 1.27 -10.89
N LEU A 174 -6.08 -0.07 -10.97
CA LEU A 174 -4.92 -0.96 -11.09
C LEU A 174 -4.12 -0.71 -12.38
N LYS A 175 -4.82 -0.58 -13.52
CA LYS A 175 -4.19 -0.30 -14.81
C LYS A 175 -3.50 1.07 -14.82
N LEU A 176 -4.20 2.10 -14.36
CA LEU A 176 -3.66 3.46 -14.29
C LEU A 176 -2.36 3.50 -13.47
N LEU A 177 -2.33 2.86 -12.31
CA LEU A 177 -1.15 2.79 -11.47
C LEU A 177 0.00 2.05 -12.17
N LYS A 178 -0.28 0.90 -12.78
CA LYS A 178 0.70 0.13 -13.54
C LYS A 178 1.31 0.94 -14.70
N GLU A 179 0.48 1.63 -15.48
CA GLU A 179 0.89 2.47 -16.61
C GLU A 179 1.76 3.66 -16.17
N ASN A 180 1.64 4.09 -14.91
CA ASN A 180 2.47 5.14 -14.30
C ASN A 180 3.62 4.60 -13.43
N GLY A 181 3.99 3.33 -13.64
CA GLY A 181 5.15 2.70 -13.04
C GLY A 181 4.97 2.22 -11.59
N TYR A 182 3.74 2.28 -11.04
CA TYR A 182 3.48 1.78 -9.69
C TYR A 182 3.16 0.28 -9.67
N ARG A 183 3.66 -0.39 -8.65
CA ARG A 183 3.18 -1.72 -8.25
C ARG A 183 2.18 -1.59 -7.11
N SER A 184 0.96 -2.07 -7.32
CA SER A 184 -0.07 -2.12 -6.28
C SER A 184 0.24 -3.22 -5.28
N VAL A 185 0.29 -2.89 -3.98
CA VAL A 185 0.64 -3.84 -2.92
C VAL A 185 -0.54 -4.06 -2.00
N PHE A 186 -1.03 -5.30 -1.98
CA PHE A 186 -2.01 -5.79 -1.03
C PHE A 186 -1.31 -6.64 0.04
N TRP A 187 -2.04 -7.51 0.73
CA TRP A 187 -1.50 -8.31 1.83
C TRP A 187 -2.08 -9.72 1.83
N SER A 188 -1.34 -10.65 2.40
CA SER A 188 -1.79 -12.01 2.67
C SER A 188 -1.86 -12.32 4.16
N MET A 189 -1.41 -11.39 5.01
CA MET A 189 -1.43 -11.51 6.46
C MET A 189 -1.77 -10.17 7.09
N ALA A 190 -2.74 -10.13 8.01
CA ALA A 190 -3.17 -8.94 8.73
C ALA A 190 -4.01 -9.32 9.95
N TYR A 191 -4.23 -8.36 10.84
CA TYR A 191 -5.24 -8.45 11.90
C TYR A 191 -5.84 -7.07 12.17
N ASP A 192 -6.85 -6.98 13.06
CA ASP A 192 -7.54 -5.73 13.36
C ASP A 192 -6.71 -4.90 14.37
N ASP A 193 -5.75 -4.11 13.85
CA ASP A 193 -4.81 -3.30 14.63
C ASP A 193 -4.94 -1.79 14.37
N TRP A 194 -5.81 -1.40 13.44
CA TRP A 194 -5.99 -0.02 12.99
C TRP A 194 -6.76 0.88 13.97
N ASP A 195 -7.60 0.29 14.82
CA ASP A 195 -8.41 1.03 15.79
C ASP A 195 -7.63 1.21 17.10
N ASN A 196 -7.05 2.39 17.30
CA ASN A 196 -6.29 2.72 18.51
C ASN A 196 -7.12 2.79 19.79
N SER A 197 -8.44 2.87 19.67
CA SER A 197 -9.36 2.83 20.84
C SER A 197 -9.68 1.41 21.29
N ARG A 198 -9.40 0.41 20.44
CA ARG A 198 -9.75 -1.01 20.65
C ARG A 198 -8.60 -1.92 20.25
N GLN A 199 -7.50 -1.80 20.95
CA GLN A 199 -6.32 -2.63 20.69
C GLN A 199 -6.50 -4.05 21.23
N MET A 200 -6.06 -5.03 20.41
CA MET A 200 -6.01 -6.44 20.85
C MET A 200 -4.98 -6.61 21.95
N ASP A 201 -5.25 -7.53 22.88
CA ASP A 201 -4.25 -7.93 23.89
C ASP A 201 -2.95 -8.37 23.20
N PRO A 202 -1.78 -7.92 23.69
CA PRO A 202 -0.48 -8.19 23.06
C PRO A 202 -0.17 -9.67 22.87
N GLU A 203 -0.47 -10.52 23.87
CA GLU A 203 -0.19 -11.96 23.77
C GLU A 203 -1.11 -12.64 22.74
N ILE A 204 -2.40 -12.25 22.73
CA ILE A 204 -3.36 -12.75 21.74
C ILE A 204 -2.98 -12.31 20.32
N ALA A 205 -2.55 -11.06 20.17
CA ALA A 205 -2.11 -10.54 18.86
C ALA A 205 -0.84 -11.27 18.36
N LYS A 206 0.12 -11.48 19.26
CA LYS A 206 1.36 -12.21 18.96
C LYS A 206 1.06 -13.65 18.53
N GLU A 207 0.28 -14.38 19.31
CA GLU A 207 -0.12 -15.76 18.99
C GLU A 207 -0.84 -15.83 17.64
N LYS A 208 -1.77 -14.90 17.39
CA LYS A 208 -2.49 -14.80 16.13
C LYS A 208 -1.57 -14.58 14.94
N LEU A 209 -0.57 -13.71 15.06
CA LEU A 209 0.39 -13.44 14.00
C LEU A 209 1.36 -14.62 13.79
N LEU A 210 1.82 -15.26 14.86
CA LEU A 210 2.67 -16.46 14.77
C LEU A 210 1.91 -17.62 14.13
N SER A 211 0.66 -17.87 14.52
CA SER A 211 -0.15 -18.98 14.01
C SER A 211 -0.62 -18.82 12.56
N THR A 212 -0.56 -17.61 12.01
CA THR A 212 -0.94 -17.31 10.62
C THR A 212 0.24 -17.01 9.71
N ALA A 213 1.46 -17.08 10.24
CA ALA A 213 2.66 -16.87 9.44
C ALA A 213 2.81 -17.97 8.37
N HIS A 214 3.09 -17.54 7.14
CA HIS A 214 3.31 -18.44 6.00
C HIS A 214 4.39 -17.88 5.10
N SER A 215 5.03 -18.74 4.31
CA SER A 215 6.06 -18.31 3.38
C SER A 215 5.52 -17.36 2.32
N GLY A 216 6.28 -16.32 2.02
CA GLY A 216 5.89 -15.29 1.06
C GLY A 216 4.87 -14.28 1.61
N ALA A 217 4.57 -14.30 2.91
CA ALA A 217 3.57 -13.42 3.50
C ALA A 217 3.95 -11.94 3.37
N ILE A 218 3.06 -11.14 2.77
CA ILE A 218 3.08 -9.68 2.90
C ILE A 218 2.18 -9.33 4.09
N LEU A 219 2.81 -8.89 5.17
CA LEU A 219 2.12 -8.54 6.42
C LEU A 219 1.74 -7.06 6.43
N LEU A 220 0.45 -6.77 6.55
CA LEU A 220 -0.06 -5.42 6.81
C LEU A 220 -0.17 -5.20 8.32
N LEU A 221 0.48 -4.15 8.81
CA LEU A 221 0.36 -3.61 10.16
C LEU A 221 0.11 -2.09 10.11
N HIS A 222 -0.50 -1.55 11.18
CA HIS A 222 -0.60 -0.12 11.40
C HIS A 222 0.41 0.27 12.50
N PRO A 223 1.39 1.12 12.21
CA PRO A 223 2.47 1.39 13.17
C PRO A 223 2.04 2.33 14.30
N THR A 224 0.81 2.88 14.24
CA THR A 224 0.18 3.60 15.34
C THR A 224 -0.37 2.68 16.44
N SER A 225 -0.45 1.37 16.20
CA SER A 225 -0.88 0.38 17.18
C SER A 225 0.13 0.23 18.32
N ALA A 226 -0.31 0.52 19.54
CA ALA A 226 0.50 0.28 20.74
C ALA A 226 0.80 -1.20 20.95
N THR A 227 -0.11 -2.09 20.56
CA THR A 227 0.10 -3.54 20.57
C THR A 227 1.23 -3.93 19.63
N ASN A 228 1.23 -3.44 18.39
CA ASN A 228 2.32 -3.71 17.43
C ASN A 228 3.67 -3.21 17.96
N ALA A 229 3.73 -1.99 18.45
CA ALA A 229 4.96 -1.43 19.02
C ALA A 229 5.52 -2.26 20.19
N ARG A 230 4.64 -2.89 20.97
CA ARG A 230 5.01 -3.73 22.11
C ARG A 230 5.52 -5.11 21.67
N ILE A 231 4.87 -5.75 20.69
CA ILE A 231 5.13 -7.16 20.35
C ILE A 231 6.12 -7.36 19.21
N LEU A 232 6.44 -6.32 18.42
CA LEU A 232 7.19 -6.47 17.15
C LEU A 232 8.55 -7.13 17.36
N LYS A 233 9.29 -6.77 18.41
CA LYS A 233 10.60 -7.37 18.71
C LYS A 233 10.48 -8.87 18.93
N GLU A 234 9.55 -9.27 19.79
CA GLU A 234 9.32 -10.70 20.08
C GLU A 234 8.85 -11.45 18.82
N LEU A 235 7.96 -10.85 18.03
CA LEU A 235 7.51 -11.44 16.76
C LEU A 235 8.67 -11.70 15.80
N ILE A 236 9.55 -10.72 15.60
CA ILE A 236 10.73 -10.87 14.74
C ILE A 236 11.62 -11.98 15.24
N CYS A 237 11.90 -12.01 16.55
CA CYS A 237 12.72 -13.05 17.16
C CYS A 237 12.11 -14.46 16.99
N GLU A 238 10.80 -14.61 17.24
CA GLU A 238 10.12 -15.90 17.09
C GLU A 238 10.07 -16.35 15.62
N TRP A 239 9.78 -15.46 14.67
CA TRP A 239 9.84 -15.80 13.25
C TRP A 239 11.25 -16.22 12.82
N LYS A 240 12.31 -15.54 13.28
CA LYS A 240 13.70 -15.96 13.05
C LYS A 240 13.97 -17.37 13.59
N LYS A 241 13.51 -17.68 14.82
CA LYS A 241 13.63 -19.04 15.41
C LYS A 241 12.88 -20.11 14.60
N LEU A 242 11.75 -19.73 14.00
CA LEU A 242 10.97 -20.60 13.11
C LEU A 242 11.59 -20.72 11.70
N GLY A 243 12.74 -20.06 11.46
CA GLY A 243 13.48 -20.09 10.21
C GLY A 243 13.00 -19.09 9.16
N TYR A 244 12.18 -18.10 9.54
CA TYR A 244 11.79 -17.03 8.62
C TYR A 244 12.90 -15.99 8.47
N THR A 245 13.05 -15.51 7.24
CA THR A 245 13.83 -14.33 6.87
C THR A 245 12.89 -13.17 6.51
N PHE A 246 13.42 -11.96 6.46
CA PHE A 246 12.66 -10.76 6.09
C PHE A 246 13.16 -10.23 4.76
N GLY A 247 12.23 -10.04 3.82
CA GLY A 247 12.51 -9.57 2.47
C GLY A 247 12.09 -8.12 2.23
N SER A 248 12.61 -7.55 1.16
CA SER A 248 12.17 -6.27 0.60
C SER A 248 11.13 -6.50 -0.49
N LEU A 249 10.15 -5.58 -0.65
CA LEU A 249 9.21 -5.64 -1.78
C LEU A 249 9.92 -5.56 -3.15
N ASN A 250 11.16 -5.09 -3.18
CA ASN A 250 12.00 -5.09 -4.38
C ASN A 250 12.46 -6.51 -4.80
N ASP A 251 12.36 -7.48 -3.91
CA ASP A 251 12.77 -8.88 -4.16
C ASP A 251 11.68 -9.72 -4.86
N ILE A 252 10.44 -9.20 -4.94
CA ILE A 252 9.27 -9.92 -5.47
C ILE A 252 9.08 -9.69 -6.97
#